data_58649b1090d09353e5c802402dac34a5
#
_entry.id   58649b1090d09353e5c802402dac34a5
#
_cell.length_a   1.000
_cell.length_b   1.000
_cell.length_c   1.000
_cell.angle_alpha   90.00
_cell.angle_beta   90.00
_cell.angle_gamma   90.00
#
_symmetry.space_group_name_H-M   'P 1'
#
loop_
_entity.id
_entity.type
_entity.pdbx_description
1 polymer ?
#
loop_
_entity_poly.entity_id
_entity_poly.type
_entity_poly.pdbx_seq_one_letter_code
_entity_poly.pdbx_strand_id
1 'polypeptide(L)'
;SMFGFLIPFFGIGNRSAIIALTIYALLPMVRATHTGLTQVQSSLREAAIGLGGSAFYTLTHVQLPIAMPVIMTGIRNMATMTIALAGIASFIGAGGLGVAIYRGITTNNTALTIAGSLLIAILALAVDGVLGWAERRMAEPVRLCGKKRIAYAGAAAVLIAVSSVTYGFFARADVVHIATKPMTEQLIMGEILKMVIEHNTGLEARITAGVGGGTSNIHPGMESGAFDIYPEYTGTGWNMVLKEETKYSEELFPKLTEEYERRFHMRWAGMYGFNDTFGIAVRREIAEQYDLHRYSDLRRAAPDLTFGAEYDFFERADGYPALCEAYGLTFGRTTDLDIGLKYQAFANGQIDVMIIFTTDGQLAAADAVVLADDRNFFPSYRCGNVVRAEVLERHPELGDALEKLTGTISDEEMAAMNYAVESEGREPRAVAEEFLRAKGGLI
;
A
#
# COMPACT_ATOMS: atom_id res chain seq x y z
N SER A 1 6.62 -14.16 2.61
CA SER A 1 5.17 -14.22 2.92
C SER A 1 4.40 -14.69 1.69
N MET A 2 3.22 -15.30 1.86
CA MET A 2 2.39 -15.75 0.74
C MET A 2 1.93 -14.60 -0.15
N PHE A 3 1.80 -13.39 0.39
CA PHE A 3 1.53 -12.19 -0.41
C PHE A 3 2.60 -11.97 -1.47
N GLY A 4 3.90 -12.01 -1.09
CA GLY A 4 5.00 -11.86 -2.05
C GLY A 4 5.04 -12.93 -3.15
N PHE A 5 4.62 -14.16 -2.83
CA PHE A 5 4.52 -15.24 -3.82
C PHE A 5 3.37 -15.01 -4.82
N LEU A 6 2.26 -14.42 -4.41
CA LEU A 6 1.08 -14.22 -5.26
C LEU A 6 1.17 -12.97 -6.15
N ILE A 7 1.95 -11.97 -5.78
CA ILE A 7 2.11 -10.72 -6.54
C ILE A 7 2.49 -10.96 -8.00
N PRO A 8 3.50 -11.79 -8.34
CA PRO A 8 3.88 -12.03 -9.73
C PRO A 8 2.77 -12.65 -10.60
N PHE A 9 1.82 -13.36 -10.00
CA PHE A 9 0.76 -14.07 -10.74
C PHE A 9 -0.56 -13.29 -10.81
N PHE A 10 -0.90 -12.54 -9.76
CA PHE A 10 -2.22 -11.89 -9.62
C PHE A 10 -2.14 -10.37 -9.48
N GLY A 11 -0.92 -9.81 -9.51
CA GLY A 11 -0.69 -8.38 -9.31
C GLY A 11 -0.84 -7.95 -7.84
N ILE A 12 -0.65 -6.65 -7.62
CA ILE A 12 -0.80 -5.99 -6.32
C ILE A 12 -2.24 -5.57 -6.11
N GLY A 13 -2.67 -5.48 -4.84
CA GLY A 13 -3.99 -4.99 -4.46
C GLY A 13 -4.97 -6.06 -3.98
N ASN A 14 -6.25 -5.77 -4.07
CA ASN A 14 -7.32 -6.57 -3.47
C ASN A 14 -7.34 -8.04 -3.93
N ARG A 15 -6.98 -8.34 -5.19
CA ARG A 15 -7.03 -9.71 -5.72
C ARG A 15 -6.05 -10.64 -5.00
N SER A 16 -4.79 -10.26 -4.95
CA SER A 16 -3.74 -11.03 -4.25
C SER A 16 -4.03 -11.13 -2.76
N ALA A 17 -4.54 -10.04 -2.14
CA ALA A 17 -4.94 -10.03 -0.76
C ALA A 17 -6.08 -11.03 -0.47
N ILE A 18 -7.16 -11.03 -1.25
CA ILE A 18 -8.30 -11.93 -1.08
C ILE A 18 -7.87 -13.39 -1.23
N ILE A 19 -7.08 -13.72 -2.26
CA ILE A 19 -6.59 -15.09 -2.48
C ILE A 19 -5.72 -15.53 -1.29
N ALA A 20 -4.77 -14.70 -0.87
CA ALA A 20 -3.90 -15.02 0.26
C ALA A 20 -4.69 -15.23 1.56
N LEU A 21 -5.61 -14.31 1.89
CA LEU A 21 -6.45 -14.39 3.08
C LEU A 21 -7.35 -15.62 3.04
N THR A 22 -7.89 -15.98 1.86
CA THR A 22 -8.69 -17.19 1.69
C THR A 22 -7.86 -18.44 1.98
N ILE A 23 -6.63 -18.53 1.45
CA ILE A 23 -5.76 -19.69 1.71
C ILE A 23 -5.36 -19.75 3.18
N TYR A 24 -5.04 -18.60 3.82
CA TYR A 24 -4.75 -18.57 5.26
C TYR A 24 -5.94 -18.99 6.11
N ALA A 25 -7.17 -18.66 5.68
CA ALA A 25 -8.40 -19.03 6.35
C ALA A 25 -8.72 -20.54 6.27
N LEU A 26 -8.30 -21.23 5.19
CA LEU A 26 -8.56 -22.65 4.99
C LEU A 26 -7.92 -23.54 6.05
N LEU A 27 -6.70 -23.24 6.48
CA LEU A 27 -5.96 -24.12 7.39
C LEU A 27 -6.62 -24.27 8.77
N PRO A 28 -7.00 -23.17 9.49
CA PRO A 28 -7.75 -23.28 10.74
C PRO A 28 -9.09 -23.99 10.56
N MET A 29 -9.79 -23.70 9.45
CA MET A 29 -11.09 -24.29 9.16
C MET A 29 -11.01 -25.81 8.94
N VAL A 30 -10.04 -26.27 8.15
CA VAL A 30 -9.81 -27.71 7.91
C VAL A 30 -9.44 -28.42 9.21
N ARG A 31 -8.53 -27.83 10.01
CA ARG A 31 -8.13 -28.39 11.29
C ARG A 31 -9.31 -28.49 12.27
N ALA A 32 -10.11 -27.46 12.41
CA ALA A 32 -11.27 -27.47 13.31
C ALA A 32 -12.32 -28.50 12.87
N THR A 33 -12.58 -28.60 11.56
CA THR A 33 -13.51 -29.58 10.98
C THR A 33 -13.01 -31.01 11.23
N HIS A 34 -11.74 -31.29 10.97
CA HIS A 34 -11.14 -32.58 11.23
C HIS A 34 -11.21 -32.96 12.72
N THR A 35 -10.82 -32.03 13.61
CA THR A 35 -10.88 -32.25 15.06
C THR A 35 -12.31 -32.48 15.51
N GLY A 36 -13.26 -31.65 15.06
CA GLY A 36 -14.68 -31.83 15.41
C GLY A 36 -15.23 -33.19 14.98
N LEU A 37 -14.92 -33.65 13.80
CA LEU A 37 -15.37 -34.94 13.29
C LEU A 37 -14.69 -36.13 13.99
N THR A 38 -13.42 -36.02 14.34
CA THR A 38 -12.66 -37.10 15.02
C THR A 38 -13.01 -37.24 16.51
N GLN A 39 -13.50 -36.15 17.14
CA GLN A 39 -13.96 -36.15 18.53
C GLN A 39 -15.34 -36.83 18.72
N VAL A 40 -16.07 -37.09 17.65
CA VAL A 40 -17.35 -37.81 17.75
C VAL A 40 -17.10 -39.24 18.20
N GLN A 41 -17.76 -39.66 19.29
CA GLN A 41 -17.58 -41.00 19.88
C GLN A 41 -17.86 -42.10 18.86
N SER A 42 -16.92 -43.09 18.78
CA SER A 42 -17.02 -44.25 17.85
C SER A 42 -18.32 -45.04 18.04
N SER A 43 -18.79 -45.14 19.30
CA SER A 43 -20.05 -45.83 19.62
C SER A 43 -21.28 -45.23 18.95
N LEU A 44 -21.34 -43.91 18.80
CA LEU A 44 -22.46 -43.23 18.11
C LEU A 44 -22.42 -43.49 16.60
N ARG A 45 -21.22 -43.57 16.03
CA ARG A 45 -21.01 -43.92 14.62
C ARG A 45 -21.38 -45.37 14.33
N GLU A 46 -20.95 -46.29 15.18
CA GLU A 46 -21.24 -47.73 15.07
C GLU A 46 -22.73 -47.99 15.25
N ALA A 47 -23.38 -47.32 16.19
CA ALA A 47 -24.84 -47.44 16.37
C ALA A 47 -25.61 -46.97 15.14
N ALA A 48 -25.19 -45.85 14.51
CA ALA A 48 -25.84 -45.36 13.30
C ALA A 48 -25.67 -46.31 12.10
N ILE A 49 -24.50 -46.91 11.96
CA ILE A 49 -24.22 -47.93 10.92
C ILE A 49 -25.04 -49.20 11.21
N GLY A 50 -25.07 -49.68 12.47
CA GLY A 50 -25.84 -50.86 12.88
C GLY A 50 -27.33 -50.72 12.65
N LEU A 51 -27.89 -49.50 12.63
CA LEU A 51 -29.26 -49.18 12.27
C LEU A 51 -29.49 -49.05 10.75
N GLY A 52 -28.50 -49.39 9.93
CA GLY A 52 -28.58 -49.39 8.48
C GLY A 52 -28.26 -48.04 7.83
N GLY A 53 -27.67 -47.10 8.58
CA GLY A 53 -27.28 -45.82 8.05
C GLY A 53 -26.08 -45.92 7.09
N SER A 54 -26.19 -45.34 5.89
CA SER A 54 -25.06 -45.22 4.96
C SER A 54 -23.97 -44.32 5.54
N ALA A 55 -22.73 -44.41 5.03
CA ALA A 55 -21.62 -43.53 5.46
C ALA A 55 -21.96 -42.04 5.31
N PHE A 56 -22.61 -41.67 4.23
CA PHE A 56 -23.07 -40.27 3.99
C PHE A 56 -24.17 -39.87 4.96
N TYR A 57 -25.12 -40.73 5.23
CA TYR A 57 -26.16 -40.47 6.23
C TYR A 57 -25.59 -40.30 7.63
N THR A 58 -24.67 -41.16 8.03
CA THR A 58 -23.98 -41.11 9.33
C THR A 58 -23.17 -39.79 9.45
N LEU A 59 -22.44 -39.40 8.40
CA LEU A 59 -21.68 -38.17 8.36
C LEU A 59 -22.61 -36.94 8.53
N THR A 60 -23.68 -36.85 7.76
CA THR A 60 -24.53 -35.64 7.68
C THR A 60 -25.54 -35.53 8.82
N HIS A 61 -26.04 -36.64 9.37
CA HIS A 61 -27.09 -36.65 10.39
C HIS A 61 -26.61 -36.96 11.80
N VAL A 62 -25.40 -37.52 11.95
CA VAL A 62 -24.86 -37.86 13.27
C VAL A 62 -23.55 -37.10 13.53
N GLN A 63 -22.52 -37.30 12.69
CA GLN A 63 -21.21 -36.74 12.97
C GLN A 63 -21.17 -35.21 12.84
N LEU A 64 -21.67 -34.68 11.73
CA LEU A 64 -21.61 -33.24 11.44
C LEU A 64 -22.41 -32.39 12.47
N PRO A 65 -23.65 -32.76 12.86
CA PRO A 65 -24.34 -32.01 13.92
C PRO A 65 -23.65 -32.01 15.26
N ILE A 66 -23.02 -33.11 15.66
CA ILE A 66 -22.30 -33.24 16.92
C ILE A 66 -20.96 -32.48 16.86
N ALA A 67 -20.30 -32.47 15.70
CA ALA A 67 -19.04 -31.74 15.48
C ALA A 67 -19.24 -30.22 15.30
N MET A 68 -20.47 -29.78 15.00
CA MET A 68 -20.78 -28.38 14.63
C MET A 68 -20.27 -27.34 15.64
N PRO A 69 -20.40 -27.50 16.98
CA PRO A 69 -19.87 -26.54 17.93
C PRO A 69 -18.34 -26.34 17.79
N VAL A 70 -17.58 -27.43 17.60
CA VAL A 70 -16.13 -27.37 17.42
C VAL A 70 -15.77 -26.71 16.08
N ILE A 71 -16.53 -27.02 15.04
CA ILE A 71 -16.35 -26.39 13.71
C ILE A 71 -16.62 -24.88 13.80
N MET A 72 -17.68 -24.48 14.52
CA MET A 72 -18.04 -23.06 14.69
C MET A 72 -16.97 -22.28 15.46
N THR A 73 -16.38 -22.89 16.51
CA THR A 73 -15.21 -22.28 17.19
C THR A 73 -14.05 -22.07 16.22
N GLY A 74 -13.81 -23.01 15.30
CA GLY A 74 -12.82 -22.87 14.25
C GLY A 74 -13.12 -21.74 13.26
N ILE A 75 -14.38 -21.61 12.82
CA ILE A 75 -14.83 -20.53 11.94
C ILE A 75 -14.65 -19.17 12.64
N ARG A 76 -14.97 -19.08 13.91
CA ARG A 76 -14.81 -17.88 14.74
C ARG A 76 -13.34 -17.44 14.83
N ASN A 77 -12.45 -18.38 15.17
CA ASN A 77 -11.01 -18.09 15.21
C ASN A 77 -10.44 -17.71 13.83
N MET A 78 -10.88 -18.39 12.77
CA MET A 78 -10.54 -18.05 11.42
C MET A 78 -10.96 -16.62 11.05
N ALA A 79 -12.19 -16.25 11.35
CA ALA A 79 -12.74 -14.93 11.02
C ALA A 79 -11.98 -13.80 11.72
N THR A 80 -11.74 -13.90 13.03
CA THR A 80 -10.99 -12.90 13.80
C THR A 80 -9.54 -12.77 13.33
N MET A 81 -8.87 -13.89 13.06
CA MET A 81 -7.50 -13.90 12.51
C MET A 81 -7.44 -13.29 11.10
N THR A 82 -8.43 -13.59 10.25
CA THR A 82 -8.49 -13.03 8.90
C THR A 82 -8.72 -11.52 8.91
N ILE A 83 -9.55 -10.99 9.82
CA ILE A 83 -9.75 -9.55 9.98
C ILE A 83 -8.44 -8.85 10.39
N ALA A 84 -7.69 -9.43 11.33
CA ALA A 84 -6.39 -8.88 11.73
C ALA A 84 -5.38 -8.87 10.58
N LEU A 85 -5.30 -9.96 9.81
CA LEU A 85 -4.42 -10.06 8.65
C LEU A 85 -4.86 -9.13 7.49
N ALA A 86 -6.17 -8.88 7.34
CA ALA A 86 -6.68 -7.93 6.34
C ALA A 86 -6.23 -6.49 6.63
N GLY A 87 -6.03 -6.12 7.90
CA GLY A 87 -5.42 -4.84 8.29
C GLY A 87 -4.00 -4.68 7.73
N ILE A 88 -3.22 -5.76 7.71
CA ILE A 88 -1.85 -5.77 7.18
C ILE A 88 -1.82 -5.79 5.65
N ALA A 89 -2.87 -6.30 4.99
CA ALA A 89 -2.94 -6.37 3.55
C ALA A 89 -2.92 -4.99 2.86
N SER A 90 -3.22 -3.90 3.58
CA SER A 90 -3.09 -2.54 3.08
C SER A 90 -1.66 -2.17 2.68
N PHE A 91 -0.64 -2.77 3.30
CA PHE A 91 0.78 -2.54 2.96
C PHE A 91 1.14 -3.06 1.55
N ILE A 92 0.32 -3.91 0.97
CA ILE A 92 0.48 -4.39 -0.41
C ILE A 92 -0.59 -3.80 -1.35
N GLY A 93 -1.11 -2.63 -1.03
CA GLY A 93 -2.09 -1.93 -1.85
C GLY A 93 -3.50 -2.50 -1.80
N ALA A 94 -3.84 -3.34 -0.82
CA ALA A 94 -5.22 -3.73 -0.60
C ALA A 94 -5.99 -2.61 0.08
N GLY A 95 -7.23 -2.38 -0.36
CA GLY A 95 -8.13 -1.41 0.26
C GLY A 95 -8.66 -1.86 1.63
N GLY A 96 -9.47 -1.02 2.27
CA GLY A 96 -10.15 -1.32 3.52
C GLY A 96 -9.67 -0.50 4.72
N LEU A 97 -10.07 -0.90 5.93
CA LEU A 97 -9.74 -0.17 7.17
C LEU A 97 -8.23 -0.09 7.47
N GLY A 98 -7.44 -1.04 6.98
CA GLY A 98 -5.98 -1.02 7.12
C GLY A 98 -5.32 0.17 6.43
N VAL A 99 -5.93 0.70 5.38
CA VAL A 99 -5.44 1.91 4.68
C VAL A 99 -5.40 3.11 5.62
N ALA A 100 -6.36 3.23 6.55
CA ALA A 100 -6.35 4.32 7.53
C ALA A 100 -5.14 4.23 8.48
N ILE A 101 -4.76 3.01 8.90
CA ILE A 101 -3.57 2.80 9.73
C ILE A 101 -2.32 3.17 8.94
N TYR A 102 -2.18 2.61 7.74
CA TYR A 102 -1.01 2.82 6.89
C TYR A 102 -0.84 4.31 6.53
N ARG A 103 -1.93 4.95 6.09
CA ARG A 103 -1.95 6.38 5.80
C ARG A 103 -1.61 7.23 7.04
N GLY A 104 -2.15 6.87 8.22
CA GLY A 104 -1.81 7.54 9.46
C GLY A 104 -0.33 7.45 9.82
N ILE A 105 0.32 6.32 9.53
CA ILE A 105 1.76 6.15 9.71
C ILE A 105 2.53 7.02 8.71
N THR A 106 2.20 6.93 7.42
CA THR A 106 2.94 7.63 6.35
C THR A 106 2.78 9.15 6.39
N THR A 107 1.64 9.66 6.90
CA THR A 107 1.40 11.10 7.08
C THR A 107 1.65 11.60 8.51
N ASN A 108 2.30 10.81 9.36
CA ASN A 108 2.57 11.11 10.77
C ASN A 108 1.31 11.53 11.58
N ASN A 109 0.14 11.01 11.18
CA ASN A 109 -1.15 11.30 11.84
C ASN A 109 -1.51 10.22 12.84
N THR A 110 -1.08 10.40 14.10
CA THR A 110 -1.32 9.45 15.20
C THR A 110 -2.81 9.21 15.43
N ALA A 111 -3.66 10.24 15.29
CA ALA A 111 -5.10 10.12 15.51
C ALA A 111 -5.73 9.17 14.46
N LEU A 112 -5.32 9.28 13.19
CA LEU A 112 -5.80 8.40 12.12
C LEU A 112 -5.33 6.96 12.32
N THR A 113 -4.07 6.77 12.75
CA THR A 113 -3.51 5.44 13.07
C THR A 113 -4.29 4.76 14.20
N ILE A 114 -4.58 5.49 15.30
CA ILE A 114 -5.36 4.99 16.43
C ILE A 114 -6.79 4.70 16.00
N ALA A 115 -7.44 5.60 15.26
CA ALA A 115 -8.81 5.42 14.80
C ALA A 115 -8.95 4.18 13.90
N GLY A 116 -8.05 3.98 12.95
CA GLY A 116 -8.01 2.81 12.07
C GLY A 116 -7.82 1.50 12.84
N SER A 117 -6.90 1.48 13.80
CA SER A 117 -6.65 0.33 14.67
C SER A 117 -7.86 -0.01 15.53
N LEU A 118 -8.52 1.01 16.10
CA LEU A 118 -9.71 0.85 16.94
C LEU A 118 -10.89 0.31 16.11
N LEU A 119 -11.08 0.81 14.90
CA LEU A 119 -12.15 0.33 14.01
C LEU A 119 -11.96 -1.13 13.62
N ILE A 120 -10.73 -1.58 13.33
CA ILE A 120 -10.44 -3.00 13.07
C ILE A 120 -10.71 -3.85 14.30
N ALA A 121 -10.30 -3.39 15.48
CA ALA A 121 -10.57 -4.09 16.74
C ALA A 121 -12.08 -4.22 17.02
N ILE A 122 -12.85 -3.13 16.84
CA ILE A 122 -14.31 -3.13 17.00
C ILE A 122 -14.96 -4.10 15.99
N LEU A 123 -14.53 -4.08 14.74
CA LEU A 123 -15.03 -4.99 13.70
C LEU A 123 -14.74 -6.45 14.09
N ALA A 124 -13.54 -6.76 14.55
CA ALA A 124 -13.16 -8.10 14.97
C ALA A 124 -14.03 -8.57 16.17
N LEU A 125 -14.24 -7.72 17.18
CA LEU A 125 -15.09 -8.01 18.32
C LEU A 125 -16.57 -8.18 17.93
N ALA A 126 -17.07 -7.36 17.00
CA ALA A 126 -18.44 -7.47 16.52
C ALA A 126 -18.68 -8.79 15.79
N VAL A 127 -17.77 -9.16 14.87
CA VAL A 127 -17.83 -10.44 14.14
C VAL A 127 -17.70 -11.62 15.10
N ASP A 128 -16.77 -11.56 16.08
CA ASP A 128 -16.60 -12.56 17.12
C ASP A 128 -17.87 -12.73 17.95
N GLY A 129 -18.50 -11.63 18.35
CA GLY A 129 -19.76 -11.64 19.11
C GLY A 129 -20.93 -12.26 18.33
N VAL A 130 -21.06 -11.91 17.04
CA VAL A 130 -22.12 -12.47 16.19
C VAL A 130 -21.92 -13.97 15.97
N LEU A 131 -20.69 -14.39 15.68
CA LEU A 131 -20.37 -15.82 15.49
C LEU A 131 -20.50 -16.59 16.80
N GLY A 132 -20.09 -16.02 17.94
CA GLY A 132 -20.26 -16.62 19.26
C GLY A 132 -21.74 -16.75 19.69
N TRP A 133 -22.57 -15.79 19.28
CA TRP A 133 -24.04 -15.92 19.46
C TRP A 133 -24.59 -17.07 18.59
N ALA A 134 -24.18 -17.18 17.34
CA ALA A 134 -24.56 -18.26 16.44
C ALA A 134 -24.11 -19.63 16.97
N GLU A 135 -22.87 -19.74 17.49
CA GLU A 135 -22.31 -20.94 18.11
C GLU A 135 -23.20 -21.41 19.30
N ARG A 136 -23.55 -20.48 20.21
CA ARG A 136 -24.43 -20.79 21.36
C ARG A 136 -25.80 -21.28 20.92
N ARG A 137 -26.38 -20.69 19.87
CA ARG A 137 -27.65 -21.12 19.32
C ARG A 137 -27.62 -22.50 18.67
N MET A 138 -26.45 -22.92 18.15
CA MET A 138 -26.27 -24.25 17.56
C MET A 138 -25.90 -25.31 18.63
N ALA A 139 -25.33 -24.92 19.74
CA ALA A 139 -24.99 -25.80 20.87
C ALA A 139 -26.24 -26.22 21.70
N GLU A 140 -27.36 -25.47 21.62
CA GLU A 140 -28.63 -25.87 22.25
C GLU A 140 -29.20 -27.11 21.54
N PRO A 141 -29.73 -28.11 22.29
CA PRO A 141 -30.25 -29.34 21.68
C PRO A 141 -31.39 -29.02 20.70
N VAL A 142 -31.15 -29.38 19.45
CA VAL A 142 -31.99 -29.07 18.29
C VAL A 142 -33.40 -29.64 18.49
N ARG A 143 -34.38 -28.81 18.77
CA ARG A 143 -35.77 -29.14 18.40
C ARG A 143 -35.87 -29.12 16.90
N LEU A 144 -36.20 -30.29 16.34
CA LEU A 144 -36.30 -30.57 14.90
C LEU A 144 -37.41 -29.73 14.21
N CYS A 145 -37.12 -28.44 13.99
CA CYS A 145 -38.01 -27.64 13.16
C CYS A 145 -37.21 -26.50 12.48
N GLY A 146 -36.83 -26.69 11.20
CA GLY A 146 -36.24 -25.59 10.43
C GLY A 146 -35.17 -25.93 9.41
N LYS A 147 -34.96 -27.20 9.02
CA LYS A 147 -33.90 -27.61 8.06
C LYS A 147 -33.84 -26.81 6.74
N LYS A 148 -34.97 -26.24 6.27
CA LYS A 148 -35.00 -25.48 5.00
C LYS A 148 -34.44 -24.05 5.14
N ARG A 149 -34.55 -23.38 6.30
CA ARG A 149 -34.11 -21.98 6.49
C ARG A 149 -32.59 -21.83 6.54
N ILE A 150 -31.89 -22.80 7.15
CA ILE A 150 -30.42 -22.76 7.27
C ILE A 150 -29.76 -23.05 5.90
N ALA A 151 -30.31 -23.98 5.11
CA ALA A 151 -29.86 -24.25 3.76
C ALA A 151 -30.05 -23.03 2.83
N TYR A 152 -31.17 -22.31 2.96
CA TYR A 152 -31.45 -21.09 2.17
C TYR A 152 -30.55 -19.92 2.60
N ALA A 153 -30.21 -19.77 3.90
CA ALA A 153 -29.30 -18.74 4.36
C ALA A 153 -27.86 -18.97 3.89
N GLY A 154 -27.39 -20.23 3.91
CA GLY A 154 -26.09 -20.61 3.35
C GLY A 154 -26.02 -20.42 1.83
N ALA A 155 -27.05 -20.83 1.09
CA ALA A 155 -27.15 -20.62 -0.34
C ALA A 155 -27.23 -19.13 -0.72
N ALA A 156 -27.95 -18.31 0.05
CA ALA A 156 -28.02 -16.87 -0.14
C ALA A 156 -26.66 -16.19 0.11
N ALA A 157 -25.91 -16.59 1.13
CA ALA A 157 -24.56 -16.08 1.42
C ALA A 157 -23.56 -16.41 0.30
N VAL A 158 -23.63 -17.64 -0.25
CA VAL A 158 -22.80 -18.05 -1.41
C VAL A 158 -23.22 -17.29 -2.67
N LEU A 159 -24.52 -17.09 -2.91
CA LEU A 159 -25.02 -16.32 -4.06
C LEU A 159 -24.63 -14.83 -3.96
N ILE A 160 -24.64 -14.22 -2.77
CA ILE A 160 -24.19 -12.84 -2.54
C ILE A 160 -22.66 -12.75 -2.76
N ALA A 161 -21.87 -13.71 -2.28
CA ALA A 161 -20.44 -13.75 -2.51
C ALA A 161 -20.09 -13.93 -3.99
N VAL A 162 -20.78 -14.82 -4.71
CA VAL A 162 -20.59 -15.04 -6.16
C VAL A 162 -21.07 -13.84 -6.97
N SER A 163 -22.19 -13.22 -6.62
CA SER A 163 -22.70 -12.04 -7.34
C SER A 163 -21.82 -10.79 -7.10
N SER A 164 -21.23 -10.62 -5.91
CA SER A 164 -20.28 -9.53 -5.66
C SER A 164 -18.96 -9.69 -6.42
N VAL A 165 -18.50 -10.94 -6.60
CA VAL A 165 -17.29 -11.24 -7.41
C VAL A 165 -17.58 -11.03 -8.91
N THR A 166 -18.75 -11.47 -9.41
CA THR A 166 -19.13 -11.28 -10.82
C THR A 166 -19.42 -9.82 -11.14
N TYR A 167 -20.10 -9.08 -10.26
CA TYR A 167 -20.34 -7.65 -10.45
C TYR A 167 -19.03 -6.85 -10.54
N GLY A 168 -18.03 -7.17 -9.71
CA GLY A 168 -16.68 -6.55 -9.79
C GLY A 168 -15.92 -6.88 -11.09
N PHE A 169 -16.29 -7.96 -11.78
CA PHE A 169 -15.67 -8.36 -13.06
C PHE A 169 -16.27 -7.65 -14.28
N PHE A 170 -17.57 -7.33 -14.26
CA PHE A 170 -18.28 -6.71 -15.38
C PHE A 170 -18.31 -5.17 -15.33
N ALA A 171 -17.98 -4.53 -14.19
CA ALA A 171 -18.00 -3.07 -14.02
C ALA A 171 -16.73 -2.36 -14.53
N ARG A 172 -15.99 -2.92 -15.48
CA ARG A 172 -14.62 -2.51 -15.82
C ARG A 172 -14.46 -1.56 -17.01
N ALA A 173 -15.53 -1.07 -17.62
CA ALA A 173 -15.38 -0.42 -18.93
C ALA A 173 -14.82 1.02 -18.89
N ASP A 174 -15.06 1.81 -17.83
CA ASP A 174 -14.79 3.25 -17.85
C ASP A 174 -14.15 3.80 -16.54
N VAL A 175 -13.37 2.99 -15.83
CA VAL A 175 -12.69 3.41 -14.58
C VAL A 175 -11.19 3.45 -14.77
N VAL A 176 -10.56 4.61 -14.53
CA VAL A 176 -9.10 4.77 -14.51
C VAL A 176 -8.56 4.46 -13.11
N HIS A 177 -7.70 3.45 -12.99
CA HIS A 177 -7.09 3.05 -11.74
C HIS A 177 -5.75 3.77 -11.51
N ILE A 178 -5.74 4.68 -10.54
CA ILE A 178 -4.57 5.44 -10.13
C ILE A 178 -3.87 4.71 -8.99
N ALA A 179 -2.55 4.47 -9.10
CA ALA A 179 -1.74 4.02 -7.97
C ALA A 179 -0.88 5.16 -7.45
N THR A 180 -0.64 5.21 -6.13
CA THR A 180 0.30 6.16 -5.53
C THR A 180 1.27 5.46 -4.59
N LYS A 181 2.49 6.00 -4.49
CA LYS A 181 3.48 5.57 -3.50
C LYS A 181 3.07 6.02 -2.09
N PRO A 182 3.72 5.50 -1.03
CA PRO A 182 3.34 5.82 0.37
C PRO A 182 3.91 7.15 0.87
N MET A 183 4.11 8.14 0.01
CA MET A 183 4.62 9.47 0.36
C MET A 183 3.49 10.47 0.32
N THR A 184 3.51 11.48 1.19
CA THR A 184 2.50 12.55 1.26
C THR A 184 2.28 13.21 -0.09
N GLU A 185 3.36 13.57 -0.76
CA GLU A 185 3.36 14.12 -2.11
C GLU A 185 2.56 13.27 -3.09
N GLN A 186 2.79 11.98 -3.10
CA GLN A 186 2.10 11.03 -3.98
C GLN A 186 0.61 10.91 -3.66
N LEU A 187 0.22 11.03 -2.39
CA LEU A 187 -1.18 11.04 -1.98
C LEU A 187 -1.89 12.30 -2.49
N ILE A 188 -1.24 13.46 -2.40
CA ILE A 188 -1.73 14.73 -2.95
C ILE A 188 -1.86 14.63 -4.48
N MET A 189 -0.82 14.12 -5.14
CA MET A 189 -0.81 13.92 -6.59
C MET A 189 -1.91 12.98 -7.07
N GLY A 190 -2.18 11.91 -6.33
CA GLY A 190 -3.28 10.99 -6.62
C GLY A 190 -4.64 11.69 -6.59
N GLU A 191 -4.88 12.57 -5.63
CA GLU A 191 -6.12 13.36 -5.53
C GLU A 191 -6.21 14.42 -6.65
N ILE A 192 -5.11 15.09 -6.98
CA ILE A 192 -5.03 16.02 -8.12
C ILE A 192 -5.38 15.28 -9.42
N LEU A 193 -4.74 14.15 -9.68
CA LEU A 193 -5.01 13.32 -10.86
C LEU A 193 -6.47 12.92 -10.94
N LYS A 194 -7.03 12.40 -9.84
CA LYS A 194 -8.44 12.00 -9.79
C LYS A 194 -9.36 13.13 -10.18
N MET A 195 -9.20 14.31 -9.56
CA MET A 195 -10.06 15.47 -9.84
C MET A 195 -9.91 15.97 -11.27
N VAL A 196 -8.68 16.06 -11.78
CA VAL A 196 -8.41 16.50 -13.15
C VAL A 196 -8.98 15.54 -14.17
N ILE A 197 -8.82 14.22 -13.97
CA ILE A 197 -9.39 13.20 -14.85
C ILE A 197 -10.92 13.28 -14.84
N GLU A 198 -11.54 13.21 -13.66
CA GLU A 198 -13.02 13.21 -13.55
C GLU A 198 -13.65 14.48 -14.11
N HIS A 199 -13.01 15.65 -13.89
CA HIS A 199 -13.54 16.93 -14.38
C HIS A 199 -13.40 17.09 -15.91
N ASN A 200 -12.25 16.71 -16.47
CA ASN A 200 -11.93 17.01 -17.87
C ASN A 200 -12.33 15.92 -18.85
N THR A 201 -12.54 14.67 -18.38
CA THR A 201 -12.84 13.54 -19.29
C THR A 201 -14.20 12.90 -19.02
N GLY A 202 -14.79 13.12 -17.83
CA GLY A 202 -15.99 12.42 -17.39
C GLY A 202 -15.80 10.95 -17.03
N LEU A 203 -14.57 10.44 -17.08
CA LEU A 203 -14.22 9.08 -16.63
C LEU A 203 -14.24 9.02 -15.10
N GLU A 204 -14.65 7.90 -14.53
CA GLU A 204 -14.49 7.64 -13.10
C GLU A 204 -13.03 7.31 -12.81
N ALA A 205 -12.41 7.91 -11.78
CA ALA A 205 -11.07 7.61 -11.35
C ALA A 205 -11.04 7.02 -9.92
N ARG A 206 -10.30 5.93 -9.72
CA ARG A 206 -10.15 5.26 -8.42
C ARG A 206 -8.70 5.20 -7.99
N ILE A 207 -8.41 5.70 -6.79
CA ILE A 207 -7.07 5.71 -6.22
C ILE A 207 -6.85 4.46 -5.37
N THR A 208 -5.76 3.75 -5.65
CA THR A 208 -5.13 2.82 -4.71
C THR A 208 -3.97 3.55 -4.06
N ALA A 209 -4.23 4.12 -2.89
CA ALA A 209 -3.31 5.00 -2.20
C ALA A 209 -2.25 4.24 -1.41
N GLY A 210 -1.00 4.74 -1.45
CA GLY A 210 0.07 4.29 -0.56
C GLY A 210 0.51 2.85 -0.80
N VAL A 211 0.76 2.45 -2.05
CA VAL A 211 1.23 1.10 -2.38
C VAL A 211 2.63 0.90 -1.79
N GLY A 212 2.73 0.04 -0.76
CA GLY A 212 4.01 -0.29 -0.11
C GLY A 212 5.03 -0.87 -1.09
N GLY A 213 6.32 -0.55 -0.89
CA GLY A 213 7.39 -0.89 -1.83
C GLY A 213 7.43 0.01 -3.06
N GLY A 214 6.56 1.03 -3.14
CA GLY A 214 6.60 2.07 -4.17
C GLY A 214 6.68 1.52 -5.60
N THR A 215 7.62 2.03 -6.38
CA THR A 215 7.83 1.66 -7.79
C THR A 215 8.02 0.18 -8.00
N SER A 216 8.73 -0.53 -7.11
CA SER A 216 8.97 -1.98 -7.20
C SER A 216 7.69 -2.80 -7.25
N ASN A 217 6.62 -2.28 -6.66
CA ASN A 217 5.32 -2.94 -6.61
C ASN A 217 4.32 -2.33 -7.58
N ILE A 218 4.36 -1.01 -7.80
CA ILE A 218 3.42 -0.33 -8.70
C ILE A 218 3.70 -0.69 -10.15
N HIS A 219 4.97 -0.68 -10.58
CA HIS A 219 5.31 -0.92 -11.98
C HIS A 219 4.86 -2.30 -12.50
N PRO A 220 5.11 -3.43 -11.78
CA PRO A 220 4.52 -4.72 -12.14
C PRO A 220 2.98 -4.71 -12.12
N GLY A 221 2.37 -3.90 -11.26
CA GLY A 221 0.92 -3.68 -11.24
C GLY A 221 0.41 -3.01 -12.51
N MET A 222 1.18 -2.07 -13.08
CA MET A 222 0.91 -1.45 -14.38
C MET A 222 1.02 -2.47 -15.53
N GLU A 223 2.09 -3.28 -15.55
CA GLU A 223 2.29 -4.32 -16.57
C GLU A 223 1.16 -5.36 -16.55
N SER A 224 0.66 -5.74 -15.37
CA SER A 224 -0.45 -6.68 -15.22
C SER A 224 -1.85 -6.07 -15.46
N GLY A 225 -1.95 -4.75 -15.67
CA GLY A 225 -3.21 -4.02 -15.83
C GLY A 225 -4.02 -3.90 -14.53
N ALA A 226 -3.38 -4.01 -13.36
CA ALA A 226 -4.01 -3.72 -12.08
C ALA A 226 -4.18 -2.21 -11.86
N PHE A 227 -3.26 -1.42 -12.41
CA PHE A 227 -3.28 0.03 -12.42
C PHE A 227 -3.15 0.56 -13.85
N ASP A 228 -3.64 1.78 -14.09
CA ASP A 228 -3.66 2.43 -15.40
C ASP A 228 -2.71 3.65 -15.45
N ILE A 229 -2.50 4.32 -14.32
CA ILE A 229 -1.66 5.51 -14.19
C ILE A 229 -1.06 5.60 -12.79
N TYR A 230 0.17 6.11 -12.70
CA TYR A 230 0.79 6.50 -11.43
C TYR A 230 1.80 7.65 -11.62
N PRO A 231 1.95 8.55 -10.63
CA PRO A 231 3.03 9.52 -10.62
C PRO A 231 4.37 8.84 -10.39
N GLU A 232 5.35 9.15 -11.23
CA GLU A 232 6.70 8.56 -11.17
C GLU A 232 7.76 9.64 -11.37
N TYR A 233 8.97 9.37 -10.89
CA TYR A 233 10.11 10.26 -10.99
C TYR A 233 11.08 9.79 -12.07
N THR A 234 11.59 10.72 -12.87
CA THR A 234 12.44 10.41 -14.03
C THR A 234 13.68 9.61 -13.67
N GLY A 235 14.40 9.99 -12.60
CA GLY A 235 15.56 9.25 -12.10
C GLY A 235 15.22 7.84 -11.64
N THR A 236 14.08 7.67 -10.97
CA THR A 236 13.58 6.34 -10.55
C THR A 236 13.22 5.49 -11.76
N GLY A 237 12.53 6.08 -12.75
CA GLY A 237 12.22 5.39 -14.01
C GLY A 237 13.47 4.90 -14.73
N TRP A 238 14.52 5.71 -14.74
CA TRP A 238 15.79 5.39 -15.39
C TRP A 238 16.58 4.30 -14.65
N ASN A 239 16.90 4.53 -13.38
CA ASN A 239 17.81 3.65 -12.65
C ASN A 239 17.12 2.42 -12.06
N MET A 240 15.85 2.50 -11.62
CA MET A 240 15.17 1.41 -10.94
C MET A 240 14.31 0.56 -11.89
N VAL A 241 13.58 1.20 -12.82
CA VAL A 241 12.69 0.49 -13.76
C VAL A 241 13.46 -0.01 -14.98
N LEU A 242 14.16 0.88 -15.69
CA LEU A 242 14.97 0.51 -16.86
C LEU A 242 16.25 -0.22 -16.45
N LYS A 243 16.70 -0.07 -15.21
CA LYS A 243 17.95 -0.64 -14.64
C LYS A 243 19.20 -0.14 -15.39
N GLU A 244 19.15 1.10 -15.87
CA GLU A 244 20.30 1.75 -16.46
C GLU A 244 21.31 2.15 -15.37
N GLU A 245 22.59 1.84 -15.57
CA GLU A 245 23.65 2.10 -14.57
C GLU A 245 24.14 3.56 -14.62
N THR A 246 23.89 4.26 -15.73
CA THR A 246 24.29 5.66 -15.88
C THR A 246 23.39 6.57 -15.07
N LYS A 247 23.97 7.63 -14.49
CA LYS A 247 23.23 8.66 -13.80
C LYS A 247 22.25 9.34 -14.76
N TYR A 248 20.99 9.51 -14.31
CA TYR A 248 19.99 10.22 -15.10
C TYR A 248 20.30 11.72 -15.18
N SER A 249 20.08 12.27 -16.37
CA SER A 249 20.01 13.71 -16.62
C SER A 249 18.84 14.02 -17.55
N GLU A 250 18.34 15.25 -17.53
CA GLU A 250 17.18 15.66 -18.34
C GLU A 250 17.39 15.46 -19.87
N GLU A 251 18.62 15.45 -20.32
CA GLU A 251 18.96 15.14 -21.73
C GLU A 251 18.59 13.72 -22.14
N LEU A 252 18.46 12.82 -21.15
CA LEU A 252 18.07 11.43 -21.36
C LEU A 252 16.56 11.20 -21.38
N PHE A 253 15.75 12.25 -21.11
CA PHE A 253 14.29 12.11 -21.05
C PHE A 253 13.67 11.53 -22.35
N PRO A 254 14.09 11.94 -23.57
CA PRO A 254 13.60 11.32 -24.80
C PRO A 254 13.89 9.81 -24.88
N LYS A 255 15.06 9.39 -24.41
CA LYS A 255 15.43 7.95 -24.38
C LYS A 255 14.63 7.21 -23.31
N LEU A 256 14.38 7.84 -22.13
CA LEU A 256 13.55 7.27 -21.08
C LEU A 256 12.13 6.99 -21.59
N THR A 257 11.52 7.96 -22.28
CA THR A 257 10.16 7.81 -22.83
C THR A 257 10.07 6.75 -23.92
N GLU A 258 11.04 6.71 -24.84
CA GLU A 258 11.13 5.71 -25.90
C GLU A 258 11.26 4.29 -25.31
N GLU A 259 12.12 4.09 -24.30
CA GLU A 259 12.32 2.79 -23.66
C GLU A 259 11.07 2.33 -22.87
N TYR A 260 10.36 3.24 -22.23
CA TYR A 260 9.09 2.92 -21.55
C TYR A 260 8.01 2.47 -22.52
N GLU A 261 7.88 3.16 -23.65
CA GLU A 261 6.93 2.76 -24.70
C GLU A 261 7.31 1.41 -25.31
N ARG A 262 8.58 1.22 -25.62
CA ARG A 262 9.11 0.01 -26.29
C ARG A 262 9.05 -1.24 -25.40
N ARG A 263 9.45 -1.12 -24.10
CA ARG A 263 9.56 -2.28 -23.18
C ARG A 263 8.26 -2.61 -22.50
N PHE A 264 7.47 -1.59 -22.14
CA PHE A 264 6.34 -1.75 -21.22
C PHE A 264 5.00 -1.29 -21.82
N HIS A 265 4.98 -0.71 -23.02
CA HIS A 265 3.79 -0.07 -23.60
C HIS A 265 3.19 0.99 -22.67
N MET A 266 4.05 1.84 -22.09
CA MET A 266 3.68 2.93 -21.19
C MET A 266 4.27 4.25 -21.71
N ARG A 267 3.52 5.34 -21.48
CA ARG A 267 3.90 6.70 -21.86
C ARG A 267 4.02 7.61 -20.67
N TRP A 268 4.97 8.54 -20.74
CA TRP A 268 5.08 9.65 -19.79
C TRP A 268 4.22 10.81 -20.29
N ALA A 269 3.40 11.40 -19.40
CA ALA A 269 2.50 12.51 -19.71
C ALA A 269 2.34 13.44 -18.50
N GLY A 270 2.10 14.74 -18.73
CA GLY A 270 1.82 15.69 -17.65
C GLY A 270 2.97 15.84 -16.67
N MET A 271 4.15 16.25 -17.15
CA MET A 271 5.32 16.54 -16.30
C MET A 271 5.07 17.76 -15.43
N TYR A 272 4.93 17.59 -14.12
CA TYR A 272 4.37 18.60 -13.20
C TYR A 272 5.20 19.87 -13.07
N GLY A 273 6.53 19.76 -13.05
CA GLY A 273 7.45 20.89 -12.98
C GLY A 273 8.40 20.85 -11.80
N PHE A 274 8.02 20.23 -10.68
CA PHE A 274 8.90 20.06 -9.52
C PHE A 274 9.88 18.90 -9.66
N ASN A 275 10.98 19.01 -8.89
CA ASN A 275 12.07 18.02 -8.86
C ASN A 275 12.28 17.55 -7.42
N ASP A 276 11.74 16.39 -7.09
CA ASP A 276 11.87 15.79 -5.77
C ASP A 276 13.13 14.90 -5.69
N THR A 277 14.28 15.52 -5.48
CA THR A 277 15.55 14.79 -5.35
C THR A 277 15.85 14.41 -3.90
N PHE A 278 16.79 13.49 -3.73
CA PHE A 278 17.28 13.13 -2.40
C PHE A 278 18.19 14.23 -1.81
N GLY A 279 18.19 14.32 -0.48
CA GLY A 279 19.10 15.15 0.29
C GLY A 279 19.54 14.44 1.57
N ILE A 280 20.55 14.98 2.23
CA ILE A 280 21.00 14.52 3.55
C ILE A 280 20.72 15.59 4.59
N ALA A 281 19.95 15.25 5.62
CA ALA A 281 19.73 16.08 6.78
C ALA A 281 20.44 15.49 8.01
N VAL A 282 21.03 16.37 8.82
CA VAL A 282 21.74 16.03 10.05
C VAL A 282 21.11 16.80 11.21
N ARG A 283 21.00 16.19 12.39
CA ARG A 283 20.53 16.87 13.60
C ARG A 283 21.38 18.11 13.83
N ARG A 284 20.73 19.25 14.11
CA ARG A 284 21.45 20.53 14.26
C ARG A 284 22.61 20.46 15.24
N GLU A 285 22.39 19.85 16.41
CA GLU A 285 23.44 19.69 17.43
C GLU A 285 24.65 18.90 16.92
N ILE A 286 24.44 17.88 16.08
CA ILE A 286 25.49 17.06 15.47
C ILE A 286 26.21 17.86 14.38
N ALA A 287 25.46 18.60 13.54
CA ALA A 287 26.03 19.44 12.50
C ALA A 287 26.94 20.53 13.10
N GLU A 288 26.51 21.17 14.20
CA GLU A 288 27.31 22.17 14.93
C GLU A 288 28.53 21.54 15.64
N GLN A 289 28.34 20.37 16.28
CA GLN A 289 29.41 19.66 16.98
C GLN A 289 30.59 19.29 16.06
N TYR A 290 30.27 18.82 14.83
CA TYR A 290 31.28 18.35 13.87
C TYR A 290 31.58 19.36 12.75
N ASP A 291 30.98 20.56 12.77
CA ASP A 291 31.10 21.61 11.74
C ASP A 291 30.75 21.06 10.33
N LEU A 292 29.54 20.51 10.19
CA LEU A 292 29.06 19.85 8.95
C LEU A 292 28.25 20.81 8.11
N HIS A 293 28.70 21.07 6.86
CA HIS A 293 28.03 21.94 5.89
C HIS A 293 27.71 21.23 4.57
N ARG A 294 28.46 20.18 4.22
CA ARG A 294 28.34 19.45 2.97
C ARG A 294 28.58 17.96 3.18
N TYR A 295 28.20 17.14 2.20
CA TYR A 295 28.32 15.68 2.30
C TYR A 295 29.76 15.23 2.54
N SER A 296 30.76 15.89 1.90
CA SER A 296 32.16 15.56 2.12
C SER A 296 32.64 15.72 3.57
N ASP A 297 32.00 16.59 4.37
CA ASP A 297 32.36 16.81 5.77
C ASP A 297 31.95 15.62 6.65
N LEU A 298 30.95 14.85 6.26
CA LEU A 298 30.48 13.67 6.99
C LEU A 298 31.54 12.59 7.14
N ARG A 299 32.53 12.55 6.25
CA ARG A 299 33.57 11.49 6.26
C ARG A 299 34.25 11.31 7.60
N ARG A 300 34.47 12.38 8.36
CA ARG A 300 35.12 12.34 9.67
C ARG A 300 34.19 11.93 10.80
N ALA A 301 32.91 12.31 10.70
CA ALA A 301 31.93 12.11 11.76
C ALA A 301 31.14 10.79 11.59
N ALA A 302 30.96 10.30 10.35
CA ALA A 302 30.13 9.15 10.03
C ALA A 302 30.39 7.89 10.88
N PRO A 303 31.66 7.53 11.29
CA PRO A 303 31.89 6.35 12.12
C PRO A 303 31.20 6.40 13.49
N ASP A 304 30.90 7.58 14.00
CA ASP A 304 30.24 7.79 15.29
C ASP A 304 28.72 7.98 15.16
N LEU A 305 28.19 8.11 13.94
CA LEU A 305 26.81 8.49 13.65
C LEU A 305 25.96 7.31 13.18
N THR A 306 24.65 7.41 13.47
CA THR A 306 23.62 6.50 12.98
C THR A 306 22.91 7.11 11.78
N PHE A 307 22.96 6.43 10.62
CA PHE A 307 22.27 6.84 9.41
C PHE A 307 20.91 6.13 9.29
N GLY A 308 19.83 6.88 9.04
CA GLY A 308 18.48 6.37 8.82
C GLY A 308 17.99 6.64 7.41
N ALA A 309 17.41 5.63 6.79
CA ALA A 309 16.78 5.72 5.46
C ALA A 309 15.66 4.69 5.30
N GLU A 310 14.90 4.82 4.24
CA GLU A 310 13.94 3.81 3.80
C GLU A 310 14.66 2.58 3.24
N TYR A 311 14.01 1.41 3.32
CA TYR A 311 14.56 0.15 2.82
C TYR A 311 15.02 0.25 1.36
N ASP A 312 14.20 0.87 0.50
CA ASP A 312 14.52 1.04 -0.93
C ASP A 312 15.83 1.80 -1.15
N PHE A 313 16.17 2.78 -0.29
CA PHE A 313 17.41 3.54 -0.41
C PHE A 313 18.65 2.68 -0.16
N PHE A 314 18.56 1.68 0.71
CA PHE A 314 19.64 0.73 0.94
C PHE A 314 19.86 -0.26 -0.21
N GLU A 315 18.79 -0.57 -0.96
CA GLU A 315 18.82 -1.57 -2.05
C GLU A 315 19.08 -0.96 -3.44
N ARG A 316 18.91 0.36 -3.58
CA ARG A 316 19.05 1.04 -4.87
C ARG A 316 20.52 1.11 -5.31
N ALA A 317 20.76 0.94 -6.61
CA ALA A 317 22.09 1.12 -7.20
C ALA A 317 22.62 2.56 -7.07
N ASP A 318 21.73 3.56 -7.06
CA ASP A 318 21.99 4.99 -6.86
C ASP A 318 21.76 5.44 -5.40
N GLY A 319 21.57 4.51 -4.47
CA GLY A 319 21.27 4.75 -3.08
C GLY A 319 22.48 4.74 -2.14
N TYR A 320 22.27 4.18 -0.95
CA TYR A 320 23.25 4.21 0.15
C TYR A 320 24.64 3.67 -0.22
N PRO A 321 24.81 2.50 -0.89
CA PRO A 321 26.14 1.99 -1.24
C PRO A 321 26.90 2.95 -2.15
N ALA A 322 26.25 3.47 -3.18
CA ALA A 322 26.88 4.42 -4.12
C ALA A 322 27.18 5.77 -3.47
N LEU A 323 26.31 6.26 -2.58
CA LEU A 323 26.57 7.47 -1.79
C LEU A 323 27.81 7.30 -0.91
N CYS A 324 27.90 6.18 -0.20
CA CYS A 324 29.04 5.87 0.65
C CYS A 324 30.35 5.76 -0.14
N GLU A 325 30.32 5.14 -1.32
CA GLU A 325 31.49 5.06 -2.22
C GLU A 325 31.89 6.44 -2.72
N ALA A 326 30.94 7.23 -3.23
CA ALA A 326 31.19 8.55 -3.82
C ALA A 326 31.82 9.53 -2.83
N TYR A 327 31.43 9.50 -1.56
CA TYR A 327 31.92 10.41 -0.52
C TYR A 327 32.93 9.78 0.45
N GLY A 328 33.19 8.48 0.34
CA GLY A 328 34.06 7.74 1.26
C GLY A 328 33.48 7.68 2.67
N LEU A 329 32.15 7.47 2.79
CA LEU A 329 31.45 7.42 4.07
C LEU A 329 31.41 6.00 4.63
N THR A 330 31.52 5.90 5.95
CA THR A 330 31.31 4.65 6.69
C THR A 330 30.60 5.01 7.97
N PHE A 331 29.28 4.81 8.01
CA PHE A 331 28.49 5.09 9.21
C PHE A 331 28.66 3.99 10.25
N GLY A 332 28.70 4.38 11.53
CA GLY A 332 28.83 3.44 12.64
C GLY A 332 27.63 2.51 12.78
N ARG A 333 26.45 3.02 12.44
CA ARG A 333 25.19 2.26 12.38
C ARG A 333 24.33 2.71 11.22
N THR A 334 23.50 1.79 10.72
CA THR A 334 22.43 2.08 9.77
C THR A 334 21.11 1.56 10.33
N THR A 335 20.04 2.26 10.08
CA THR A 335 18.68 1.88 10.50
C THR A 335 17.73 2.02 9.32
N ASP A 336 17.07 0.92 9.02
CA ASP A 336 15.96 0.88 8.06
C ASP A 336 14.68 1.34 8.76
N LEU A 337 14.00 2.32 8.17
CA LEU A 337 12.81 2.95 8.72
C LEU A 337 11.74 3.12 7.64
N ASP A 338 10.48 2.97 8.03
CA ASP A 338 9.37 3.41 7.19
C ASP A 338 9.40 4.95 7.04
N ILE A 339 9.03 5.44 5.86
CA ILE A 339 9.07 6.86 5.52
C ILE A 339 8.30 7.73 6.53
N GLY A 340 7.16 7.26 7.05
CA GLY A 340 6.36 7.97 8.04
C GLY A 340 6.95 7.99 9.45
N LEU A 341 7.96 7.16 9.74
CA LEU A 341 8.60 7.08 11.07
C LEU A 341 9.97 7.73 11.13
N LYS A 342 10.55 8.06 9.99
CA LYS A 342 11.91 8.60 9.84
C LYS A 342 12.10 9.90 10.64
N TYR A 343 11.23 10.87 10.45
CA TYR A 343 11.29 12.16 11.16
C TYR A 343 11.09 12.03 12.66
N GLN A 344 10.24 11.10 13.10
CA GLN A 344 10.04 10.82 14.52
C GLN A 344 11.29 10.18 15.16
N ALA A 345 11.93 9.22 14.46
CA ALA A 345 13.17 8.62 14.92
C ALA A 345 14.30 9.66 14.99
N PHE A 346 14.37 10.58 14.03
CA PHE A 346 15.32 11.69 14.01
C PHE A 346 15.10 12.67 15.19
N ALA A 347 13.88 13.11 15.42
CA ALA A 347 13.53 13.99 16.53
C ALA A 347 13.82 13.37 17.90
N ASN A 348 13.67 12.03 18.05
CA ASN A 348 13.95 11.30 19.26
C ASN A 348 15.44 10.92 19.44
N GLY A 349 16.33 11.32 18.53
CA GLY A 349 17.76 11.00 18.59
C GLY A 349 18.10 9.52 18.38
N GLN A 350 17.22 8.77 17.74
CA GLN A 350 17.49 7.37 17.38
C GLN A 350 18.36 7.26 16.14
N ILE A 351 18.32 8.27 15.28
CA ILE A 351 19.21 8.47 14.13
C ILE A 351 19.76 9.90 14.15
N ASP A 352 20.98 10.07 13.69
CA ASP A 352 21.71 11.35 13.69
C ASP A 352 21.68 12.02 12.32
N VAL A 353 21.70 11.20 11.28
CA VAL A 353 21.69 11.56 9.87
C VAL A 353 20.55 10.82 9.18
N MET A 354 19.80 11.51 8.34
CA MET A 354 18.76 10.86 7.54
C MET A 354 18.80 11.29 6.08
N ILE A 355 18.39 10.38 5.22
CA ILE A 355 18.02 10.73 3.85
C ILE A 355 16.70 11.49 3.89
N ILE A 356 16.57 12.52 3.07
CA ILE A 356 15.35 13.31 2.90
C ILE A 356 14.99 13.42 1.43
N PHE A 357 13.77 13.85 1.16
CA PHE A 357 13.38 14.38 -0.13
C PHE A 357 13.34 15.91 -0.06
N THR A 358 13.72 16.59 -1.14
CA THR A 358 13.80 18.06 -1.16
C THR A 358 12.44 18.74 -0.99
N THR A 359 11.36 18.02 -1.26
CA THR A 359 9.97 18.45 -1.09
C THR A 359 9.32 17.98 0.22
N ASP A 360 10.08 17.32 1.13
CA ASP A 360 9.57 16.83 2.42
C ASP A 360 9.02 17.99 3.27
N GLY A 361 7.71 17.97 3.55
CA GLY A 361 7.05 19.01 4.36
C GLY A 361 7.53 19.02 5.82
N GLN A 362 7.79 17.86 6.43
CA GLN A 362 8.26 17.76 7.82
C GLN A 362 9.67 18.36 8.03
N LEU A 363 10.44 18.52 6.95
CA LEU A 363 11.77 19.09 7.01
C LEU A 363 11.78 20.52 7.57
N ALA A 364 10.78 21.33 7.20
CA ALA A 364 10.66 22.70 7.68
C ALA A 364 10.44 22.80 9.22
N ALA A 365 9.84 21.76 9.82
CA ALA A 365 9.59 21.69 11.26
C ALA A 365 10.69 20.91 12.02
N ALA A 366 11.59 20.24 11.32
CA ALA A 366 12.66 19.46 11.93
C ALA A 366 13.83 20.37 12.40
N ASP A 367 14.40 20.06 13.56
CA ASP A 367 15.65 20.70 14.01
C ASP A 367 16.85 20.07 13.30
N ALA A 368 16.96 20.37 12.02
CA ALA A 368 17.88 19.77 11.09
C ALA A 368 18.73 20.82 10.35
N VAL A 369 19.89 20.39 9.86
CA VAL A 369 20.70 21.07 8.86
C VAL A 369 20.75 20.20 7.62
N VAL A 370 20.29 20.71 6.49
CA VAL A 370 20.44 20.06 5.19
C VAL A 370 21.83 20.37 4.65
N LEU A 371 22.58 19.32 4.39
CA LEU A 371 23.94 19.46 3.89
C LEU A 371 23.93 19.69 2.37
N ALA A 372 24.93 20.42 1.87
CA ALA A 372 25.11 20.64 0.44
C ALA A 372 25.73 19.39 -0.24
N ASP A 373 25.15 18.95 -1.35
CA ASP A 373 25.71 17.93 -2.22
C ASP A 373 26.84 18.51 -3.08
N ASP A 374 28.06 18.59 -2.52
CA ASP A 374 29.21 19.26 -3.11
C ASP A 374 29.86 18.50 -4.28
N ARG A 375 29.35 17.30 -4.62
CA ARG A 375 29.76 16.52 -5.79
C ARG A 375 28.63 16.27 -6.77
N ASN A 376 27.45 16.85 -6.54
CA ASN A 376 26.24 16.62 -7.34
C ASN A 376 25.97 15.13 -7.53
N PHE A 377 25.94 14.38 -6.44
CA PHE A 377 25.76 12.92 -6.47
C PHE A 377 24.35 12.53 -6.92
N PHE A 378 23.32 13.17 -6.37
CA PHE A 378 21.94 12.79 -6.72
C PHE A 378 21.55 13.25 -8.12
N PRO A 379 20.84 12.40 -8.89
CA PRO A 379 20.29 12.75 -10.19
C PRO A 379 19.06 13.64 -10.07
N SER A 380 18.54 14.10 -11.22
CA SER A 380 17.22 14.72 -11.30
C SER A 380 16.12 13.69 -11.13
N TYR A 381 15.06 14.07 -10.39
CA TYR A 381 13.86 13.29 -10.13
C TYR A 381 12.61 14.13 -10.42
N ARG A 382 12.48 14.65 -11.64
CA ARG A 382 11.26 15.34 -12.04
C ARG A 382 10.08 14.40 -12.03
N CYS A 383 8.96 14.84 -11.47
CA CYS A 383 7.74 14.06 -11.39
C CYS A 383 6.88 14.25 -12.64
N GLY A 384 6.35 13.13 -13.14
CA GLY A 384 5.38 13.06 -14.21
C GLY A 384 4.50 11.82 -14.06
N ASN A 385 3.56 11.62 -14.97
CA ASN A 385 2.69 10.46 -14.92
C ASN A 385 3.14 9.39 -15.91
N VAL A 386 3.24 8.16 -15.45
CA VAL A 386 3.37 6.98 -16.30
C VAL A 386 1.99 6.40 -16.51
N VAL A 387 1.58 6.28 -17.77
CA VAL A 387 0.25 5.84 -18.19
C VAL A 387 0.38 4.66 -19.16
N ARG A 388 -0.47 3.66 -19.06
CA ARG A 388 -0.53 2.57 -20.05
C ARG A 388 -1.00 3.11 -21.39
N ALA A 389 -0.27 2.82 -22.46
CA ALA A 389 -0.59 3.28 -23.81
C ALA A 389 -1.99 2.87 -24.26
N GLU A 390 -2.40 1.65 -23.93
CA GLU A 390 -3.74 1.11 -24.20
C GLU A 390 -4.88 1.97 -23.59
N VAL A 391 -4.63 2.60 -22.44
CA VAL A 391 -5.64 3.48 -21.80
C VAL A 391 -5.74 4.80 -22.53
N LEU A 392 -4.61 5.38 -22.95
CA LEU A 392 -4.58 6.60 -23.77
C LEU A 392 -5.17 6.38 -25.16
N GLU A 393 -5.03 5.17 -25.73
CA GLU A 393 -5.65 4.81 -27.01
C GLU A 393 -7.17 4.67 -26.91
N ARG A 394 -7.67 4.12 -25.79
CA ARG A 394 -9.12 4.03 -25.52
C ARG A 394 -9.75 5.37 -25.14
N HIS A 395 -8.99 6.22 -24.46
CA HIS A 395 -9.42 7.48 -23.90
C HIS A 395 -8.41 8.59 -24.27
N PRO A 396 -8.40 9.06 -25.53
CA PRO A 396 -7.46 10.11 -25.96
C PRO A 396 -7.59 11.41 -25.16
N GLU A 397 -8.81 11.73 -24.71
CA GLU A 397 -9.10 12.88 -23.83
C GLU A 397 -8.33 12.85 -22.50
N LEU A 398 -7.91 11.68 -22.05
CA LEU A 398 -7.07 11.53 -20.85
C LEU A 398 -5.69 12.15 -21.07
N GLY A 399 -5.09 11.99 -22.25
CA GLY A 399 -3.82 12.60 -22.61
C GLY A 399 -3.89 14.12 -22.51
N ASP A 400 -4.92 14.73 -23.11
CA ASP A 400 -5.14 16.19 -23.08
C ASP A 400 -5.36 16.71 -21.65
N ALA A 401 -6.07 15.94 -20.81
CA ALA A 401 -6.30 16.30 -19.40
C ALA A 401 -5.00 16.26 -18.60
N LEU A 402 -4.13 15.27 -18.82
CA LEU A 402 -2.85 15.16 -18.13
C LEU A 402 -1.86 16.24 -18.56
N GLU A 403 -1.84 16.62 -19.84
CA GLU A 403 -0.95 17.70 -20.32
C GLU A 403 -1.26 19.06 -19.69
N LYS A 404 -2.49 19.30 -19.24
CA LYS A 404 -2.83 20.52 -18.47
C LYS A 404 -2.02 20.64 -17.17
N LEU A 405 -1.52 19.53 -16.64
CA LEU A 405 -0.71 19.49 -15.41
C LEU A 405 0.77 19.81 -15.66
N THR A 406 1.20 19.87 -16.94
CA THR A 406 2.60 20.13 -17.28
C THR A 406 3.05 21.51 -16.80
N GLY A 407 4.11 21.56 -15.97
CA GLY A 407 4.72 22.77 -15.45
C GLY A 407 3.87 23.53 -14.43
N THR A 408 2.82 22.92 -13.85
CA THR A 408 1.88 23.63 -12.97
C THR A 408 2.29 23.67 -11.51
N ILE A 409 3.24 22.84 -11.06
CA ILE A 409 3.65 22.73 -9.65
C ILE A 409 5.16 23.03 -9.56
N SER A 410 5.55 24.04 -8.77
CA SER A 410 6.96 24.29 -8.42
C SER A 410 7.41 23.46 -7.20
N ASP A 411 8.73 23.42 -6.95
CA ASP A 411 9.30 22.76 -5.77
C ASP A 411 8.73 23.36 -4.47
N GLU A 412 8.61 24.70 -4.41
CA GLU A 412 8.07 25.41 -3.25
C GLU A 412 6.57 25.14 -3.04
N GLU A 413 5.80 25.07 -4.13
CA GLU A 413 4.37 24.74 -4.04
C GLU A 413 4.16 23.32 -3.54
N MET A 414 4.98 22.36 -4.01
CA MET A 414 4.90 20.97 -3.55
C MET A 414 5.31 20.85 -2.08
N ALA A 415 6.40 21.49 -1.67
CA ALA A 415 6.83 21.51 -0.27
C ALA A 415 5.76 22.13 0.65
N ALA A 416 5.10 23.21 0.20
CA ALA A 416 4.00 23.83 0.94
C ALA A 416 2.78 22.91 1.07
N MET A 417 2.42 22.18 0.02
CA MET A 417 1.33 21.21 0.06
C MET A 417 1.68 20.04 1.01
N ASN A 418 2.90 19.54 0.95
CA ASN A 418 3.37 18.50 1.86
C ASN A 418 3.35 18.97 3.32
N TYR A 419 3.79 20.21 3.60
CA TYR A 419 3.74 20.81 4.92
C TYR A 419 2.30 20.89 5.46
N ALA A 420 1.34 21.32 4.62
CA ALA A 420 -0.07 21.41 5.01
C ALA A 420 -0.64 20.03 5.44
N VAL A 421 -0.22 18.95 4.79
CA VAL A 421 -0.65 17.60 5.18
C VAL A 421 0.12 17.09 6.41
N GLU A 422 1.44 17.18 6.41
CA GLU A 422 2.31 16.52 7.38
C GLU A 422 2.39 17.25 8.72
N SER A 423 2.38 18.59 8.69
CA SER A 423 2.55 19.43 9.87
C SER A 423 1.25 20.05 10.37
N GLU A 424 0.35 20.46 9.45
CA GLU A 424 -0.95 21.02 9.81
C GLU A 424 -2.05 19.95 9.92
N GLY A 425 -1.79 18.70 9.50
CA GLY A 425 -2.72 17.59 9.59
C GLY A 425 -3.91 17.69 8.65
N ARG A 426 -3.78 18.44 7.55
CA ARG A 426 -4.84 18.58 6.55
C ARG A 426 -4.97 17.34 5.69
N GLU A 427 -6.19 17.04 5.23
CA GLU A 427 -6.42 15.93 4.32
C GLU A 427 -5.81 16.22 2.93
N PRO A 428 -5.06 15.28 2.31
CA PRO A 428 -4.47 15.44 0.97
C PRO A 428 -5.47 15.90 -0.07
N ARG A 429 -6.71 15.40 -0.01
CA ARG A 429 -7.78 15.84 -0.90
C ARG A 429 -8.11 17.33 -0.75
N ALA A 430 -8.21 17.83 0.47
CA ALA A 430 -8.51 19.24 0.71
C ALA A 430 -7.40 20.17 0.20
N VAL A 431 -6.13 19.74 0.39
CA VAL A 431 -4.96 20.47 -0.13
C VAL A 431 -4.94 20.45 -1.65
N ALA A 432 -5.22 19.32 -2.29
CA ALA A 432 -5.32 19.20 -3.74
C ALA A 432 -6.45 20.06 -4.33
N GLU A 433 -7.64 20.09 -3.69
CA GLU A 433 -8.75 20.95 -4.13
C GLU A 433 -8.40 22.43 -4.06
N GLU A 434 -7.75 22.88 -2.98
CA GLU A 434 -7.31 24.27 -2.82
C GLU A 434 -6.30 24.65 -3.89
N PHE A 435 -5.30 23.81 -4.13
CA PHE A 435 -4.30 24.01 -5.18
C PHE A 435 -4.96 24.15 -6.56
N LEU A 436 -5.84 23.21 -6.93
CA LEU A 436 -6.51 23.24 -8.23
C LEU A 436 -7.39 24.48 -8.43
N ARG A 437 -8.08 24.93 -7.38
CA ARG A 437 -8.85 26.18 -7.41
C ARG A 437 -7.95 27.40 -7.57
N ALA A 438 -6.80 27.43 -6.88
CA ALA A 438 -5.86 28.55 -6.96
C ALA A 438 -5.23 28.67 -8.35
N LYS A 439 -4.96 27.56 -9.02
CA LYS A 439 -4.37 27.56 -10.38
C LYS A 439 -5.36 27.97 -11.47
N GLY A 440 -6.65 27.79 -11.27
CA GLY A 440 -7.69 28.15 -12.24
C GLY A 440 -7.53 27.46 -13.60
N GLY A 441 -8.61 26.91 -14.17
CA GLY A 441 -8.56 26.26 -15.51
C GLY A 441 -8.06 24.82 -15.55
N LEU A 442 -7.69 24.23 -14.40
CA LEU A 442 -7.36 22.79 -14.31
C LEU A 442 -8.62 21.96 -14.03
N ILE A 443 -9.56 22.52 -13.29
CA ILE A 443 -10.89 21.98 -13.01
C ILE A 443 -11.97 23.05 -13.18
#